data_0ed92e78d607de98e88178f909c38a69
#
_entry.id   0ed92e78d607de98e88178f909c38a69
#
_cell.length_a   1.000
_cell.length_b   1.000
_cell.length_c   1.000
_cell.angle_alpha   90.00
_cell.angle_beta   90.00
_cell.angle_gamma   90.00
#
_symmetry.space_group_name_H-M   'P 1'
#
loop_
_entity.id
_entity.type
_entity.pdbx_description
1 polymer ?
#
loop_
_entity_poly.entity_id
_entity_poly.type
_entity_poly.pdbx_seq_one_letter_code
_entity_poly.pdbx_strand_id
1 'polypeptide(L)'
;MNKIFDYTFLDIIKSYRKIGLKKNQSIYVTSDLSKLGKYEKKTKKGLLSDHLKALKTIVGKKGNIFVPTASLNLCNTNKIFDLKKTPSYQMGILSEFLRKQKNSFRSLHPFWSVCGIGINAKYFLNKISSHSHASGSVWEKFVLNNVIAVNIGIKPNFAIPLVHHIETIVGVPYRYNKEFIQKIGNQN
;
A
#
# COMPACT_ATOMS: atom_id res chain seq x y z
N MET A 1 22.43 -27.29 -15.38
CA MET A 1 21.11 -26.80 -15.85
C MET A 1 21.03 -25.30 -15.55
N ASN A 2 21.00 -24.45 -16.55
CA ASN A 2 20.83 -23.00 -16.36
C ASN A 2 19.42 -22.75 -15.83
N LYS A 3 19.29 -22.13 -14.64
CA LYS A 3 18.01 -21.70 -14.12
C LYS A 3 17.37 -20.68 -15.08
N ILE A 4 16.18 -20.98 -15.58
CA ILE A 4 15.41 -20.12 -16.49
C ILE A 4 14.77 -18.94 -15.74
N PHE A 5 14.81 -18.94 -14.39
CA PHE A 5 14.23 -17.95 -13.49
C PHE A 5 15.18 -17.67 -12.31
N ASP A 6 15.02 -16.53 -11.67
CA ASP A 6 15.87 -16.06 -10.57
C ASP A 6 15.28 -16.43 -9.20
N TYR A 7 13.95 -16.50 -9.06
CA TYR A 7 13.30 -16.81 -7.78
C TYR A 7 11.95 -17.52 -7.95
N THR A 8 11.54 -18.19 -6.87
CA THR A 8 10.35 -19.05 -6.73
C THR A 8 9.40 -18.51 -5.64
N PHE A 9 8.21 -19.10 -5.53
CA PHE A 9 7.29 -18.83 -4.42
C PHE A 9 7.93 -19.12 -3.05
N LEU A 10 8.74 -20.18 -2.94
CA LEU A 10 9.42 -20.50 -1.68
C LEU A 10 10.47 -19.45 -1.32
N ASP A 11 11.15 -18.87 -2.31
CA ASP A 11 12.12 -17.80 -2.07
C ASP A 11 11.43 -16.52 -1.58
N ILE A 12 10.24 -16.20 -2.09
CA ILE A 12 9.42 -15.09 -1.57
C ILE A 12 9.11 -15.32 -0.08
N ILE A 13 8.61 -16.50 0.29
CA ILE A 13 8.30 -16.86 1.69
C ILE A 13 9.54 -16.76 2.59
N LYS A 14 10.66 -17.33 2.15
CA LYS A 14 11.93 -17.28 2.89
C LYS A 14 12.39 -15.84 3.10
N SER A 15 12.33 -15.01 2.06
CA SER A 15 12.73 -13.60 2.13
C SER A 15 11.88 -12.81 3.12
N TYR A 16 10.55 -12.97 3.09
CA TYR A 16 9.67 -12.30 4.04
C TYR A 16 9.92 -12.72 5.50
N ARG A 17 10.23 -14.00 5.74
CA ARG A 17 10.64 -14.47 7.07
C ARG A 17 12.00 -13.89 7.49
N LYS A 18 12.95 -13.85 6.57
CA LYS A 18 14.32 -13.34 6.83
C LYS A 18 14.34 -11.88 7.24
N ILE A 19 13.46 -11.04 6.67
CA ILE A 19 13.30 -9.64 7.09
C ILE A 19 12.49 -9.46 8.39
N GLY A 20 12.13 -10.55 9.06
CA GLY A 20 11.51 -10.52 10.38
C GLY A 20 9.98 -10.40 10.39
N LEU A 21 9.28 -10.58 9.26
CA LEU A 21 7.82 -10.57 9.26
C LEU A 21 7.26 -11.78 10.00
N LYS A 22 6.22 -11.53 10.83
CA LYS A 22 5.62 -12.51 11.72
C LYS A 22 4.10 -12.54 11.57
N LYS A 23 3.48 -13.58 12.13
CA LYS A 23 2.01 -13.68 12.22
C LYS A 23 1.41 -12.52 13.02
N ASN A 24 0.19 -12.16 12.66
CA ASN A 24 -0.66 -11.15 13.30
C ASN A 24 -0.14 -9.71 13.17
N GLN A 25 0.88 -9.47 12.38
CA GLN A 25 1.36 -8.12 12.09
C GLN A 25 0.45 -7.42 11.06
N SER A 26 0.35 -6.11 11.22
CA SER A 26 -0.16 -5.21 10.19
C SER A 26 1.03 -4.64 9.42
N ILE A 27 1.01 -4.73 8.10
CA ILE A 27 2.11 -4.30 7.24
C ILE A 27 1.63 -3.34 6.15
N TYR A 28 2.44 -2.32 5.86
CA TYR A 28 2.27 -1.42 4.72
C TYR A 28 3.34 -1.73 3.68
N VAL A 29 2.91 -2.17 2.50
CA VAL A 29 3.79 -2.72 1.47
C VAL A 29 3.88 -1.76 0.28
N THR A 30 5.08 -1.32 -0.04
CA THR A 30 5.42 -0.66 -1.30
C THR A 30 6.25 -1.59 -2.16
N SER A 31 6.07 -1.59 -3.48
CA SER A 31 6.75 -2.56 -4.31
C SER A 31 7.07 -2.10 -5.73
N ASP A 32 8.26 -2.47 -6.18
CA ASP A 32 8.62 -2.53 -7.59
C ASP A 32 9.12 -3.94 -7.91
N LEU A 33 8.19 -4.82 -8.32
CA LEU A 33 8.50 -6.23 -8.57
C LEU A 33 9.42 -6.42 -9.79
N SER A 34 9.57 -5.42 -10.66
CA SER A 34 10.48 -5.49 -11.81
C SER A 34 11.95 -5.56 -11.40
N LYS A 35 12.26 -5.15 -10.17
CA LYS A 35 13.61 -5.15 -9.60
C LYS A 35 14.03 -6.49 -8.96
N LEU A 36 13.14 -7.48 -8.92
CA LEU A 36 13.41 -8.75 -8.27
C LEU A 36 13.98 -9.84 -9.22
N GLY A 37 14.07 -9.55 -10.52
CA GLY A 37 14.46 -10.54 -11.51
C GLY A 37 13.28 -11.37 -12.05
N LYS A 38 13.61 -12.46 -12.74
CA LYS A 38 12.64 -13.37 -13.37
C LYS A 38 11.99 -14.30 -12.36
N TYR A 39 10.66 -14.23 -12.27
CA TYR A 39 9.88 -15.15 -11.44
C TYR A 39 9.63 -16.48 -12.17
N GLU A 40 9.53 -17.58 -11.42
CA GLU A 40 9.28 -18.92 -11.98
C GLU A 40 8.02 -19.03 -12.84
N LYS A 41 6.95 -18.29 -12.51
CA LYS A 41 5.72 -18.24 -13.31
C LYS A 41 5.80 -17.16 -14.38
N LYS A 42 5.50 -17.52 -15.62
CA LYS A 42 5.59 -16.62 -16.79
C LYS A 42 4.49 -15.55 -16.84
N THR A 43 3.41 -15.68 -16.04
CA THR A 43 2.28 -14.75 -16.12
C THR A 43 2.32 -13.67 -15.04
N LYS A 44 2.01 -12.43 -15.41
CA LYS A 44 1.85 -11.30 -14.47
C LYS A 44 0.86 -11.63 -13.34
N LYS A 45 -0.26 -12.29 -13.68
CA LYS A 45 -1.27 -12.70 -12.70
C LYS A 45 -0.70 -13.73 -11.70
N GLY A 46 0.09 -14.69 -12.15
CA GLY A 46 0.74 -15.68 -11.29
C GLY A 46 1.72 -15.02 -10.32
N LEU A 47 2.58 -14.13 -10.81
CA LEU A 47 3.51 -13.35 -9.99
C LEU A 47 2.77 -12.58 -8.88
N LEU A 48 1.76 -11.79 -9.23
CA LEU A 48 1.02 -10.94 -8.30
C LEU A 48 0.23 -11.77 -7.27
N SER A 49 -0.41 -12.85 -7.73
CA SER A 49 -1.16 -13.77 -6.87
C SER A 49 -0.25 -14.43 -5.83
N ASP A 50 0.94 -14.85 -6.24
CA ASP A 50 1.88 -15.53 -5.35
C ASP A 50 2.52 -14.56 -4.34
N HIS A 51 2.89 -13.33 -4.74
CA HIS A 51 3.31 -12.31 -3.77
C HIS A 51 2.23 -12.02 -2.74
N LEU A 52 0.99 -11.81 -3.16
CA LEU A 52 -0.11 -11.57 -2.24
C LEU A 52 -0.39 -12.79 -1.35
N LYS A 53 -0.34 -14.01 -1.90
CA LYS A 53 -0.48 -15.27 -1.15
C LYS A 53 0.64 -15.42 -0.11
N ALA A 54 1.87 -15.10 -0.47
CA ALA A 54 3.01 -15.16 0.45
C ALA A 54 2.84 -14.18 1.62
N LEU A 55 2.48 -12.92 1.35
CA LEU A 55 2.18 -11.93 2.39
C LEU A 55 1.06 -12.42 3.32
N LYS A 56 -0.07 -12.90 2.77
CA LYS A 56 -1.17 -13.47 3.57
C LYS A 56 -0.73 -14.66 4.42
N THR A 57 0.13 -15.53 3.88
CA THR A 57 0.66 -16.69 4.61
C THR A 57 1.51 -16.25 5.80
N ILE A 58 2.34 -15.23 5.63
CA ILE A 58 3.23 -14.72 6.67
C ILE A 58 2.43 -14.01 7.77
N VAL A 59 1.58 -13.04 7.42
CA VAL A 59 0.84 -12.27 8.43
C VAL A 59 -0.33 -13.06 9.04
N GLY A 60 -0.81 -14.09 8.35
CA GLY A 60 -1.89 -14.96 8.83
C GLY A 60 -3.26 -14.27 8.90
N LYS A 61 -4.25 -14.99 9.46
CA LYS A 61 -5.66 -14.54 9.45
C LYS A 61 -5.93 -13.27 10.26
N LYS A 62 -5.14 -13.00 11.31
CA LYS A 62 -5.30 -11.82 12.18
C LYS A 62 -4.45 -10.62 11.71
N GLY A 63 -3.62 -10.78 10.67
CA GLY A 63 -2.80 -9.72 10.10
C GLY A 63 -3.55 -8.84 9.12
N ASN A 64 -2.95 -7.69 8.82
CA ASN A 64 -3.46 -6.78 7.80
C ASN A 64 -2.34 -6.45 6.80
N ILE A 65 -2.71 -6.27 5.53
CA ILE A 65 -1.80 -5.90 4.46
C ILE A 65 -2.36 -4.64 3.81
N PHE A 66 -1.58 -3.57 3.83
CA PHE A 66 -1.92 -2.29 3.23
C PHE A 66 -0.96 -1.98 2.07
N VAL A 67 -1.45 -1.25 1.08
CA VAL A 67 -0.66 -0.80 -0.07
C VAL A 67 -1.04 0.64 -0.44
N PRO A 68 -0.13 1.44 -1.02
CA PRO A 68 -0.47 2.74 -1.55
C PRO A 68 -1.42 2.60 -2.74
N THR A 69 -2.45 3.46 -2.80
CA THR A 69 -3.35 3.55 -3.95
C THR A 69 -3.63 5.00 -4.33
N ALA A 70 -2.64 5.86 -4.14
CA ALA A 70 -2.72 7.27 -4.45
C ALA A 70 -3.16 7.55 -5.90
N SER A 71 -3.85 8.67 -6.10
CA SER A 71 -4.39 9.10 -7.40
C SER A 71 -3.98 10.55 -7.67
N LEU A 72 -2.66 10.84 -7.57
CA LEU A 72 -2.12 12.21 -7.72
C LEU A 72 -2.39 12.83 -9.09
N ASN A 73 -2.64 12.03 -10.11
CA ASN A 73 -3.06 12.48 -11.44
C ASN A 73 -4.47 13.10 -11.49
N LEU A 74 -5.20 13.09 -10.37
CA LEU A 74 -6.46 13.80 -10.22
C LEU A 74 -6.28 15.25 -9.75
N CYS A 75 -5.12 15.61 -9.20
CA CYS A 75 -4.85 16.97 -8.76
C CYS A 75 -5.06 17.97 -9.89
N ASN A 76 -5.80 19.06 -9.62
CA ASN A 76 -6.15 20.11 -10.59
C ASN A 76 -6.95 19.60 -11.81
N THR A 77 -7.75 18.56 -11.64
CA THR A 77 -8.63 18.06 -12.68
C THR A 77 -10.10 18.05 -12.24
N ASN A 78 -11.01 18.10 -13.21
CA ASN A 78 -12.46 17.94 -12.98
C ASN A 78 -12.91 16.46 -12.90
N LYS A 79 -11.98 15.50 -12.92
CA LYS A 79 -12.29 14.07 -12.88
C LYS A 79 -12.83 13.70 -11.50
N ILE A 80 -13.80 12.80 -11.47
CA ILE A 80 -14.39 12.32 -10.23
C ILE A 80 -13.53 11.20 -9.64
N PHE A 81 -13.21 11.30 -8.34
CA PHE A 81 -12.62 10.19 -7.60
C PHE A 81 -13.73 9.21 -7.18
N ASP A 82 -13.57 7.97 -7.59
CA ASP A 82 -14.44 6.84 -7.23
C ASP A 82 -13.60 5.80 -6.49
N LEU A 83 -14.04 5.40 -5.29
CA LEU A 83 -13.29 4.44 -4.44
C LEU A 83 -13.00 3.11 -5.12
N LYS A 84 -13.95 2.62 -5.93
CA LYS A 84 -13.84 1.31 -6.59
C LYS A 84 -13.19 1.43 -7.97
N LYS A 85 -13.55 2.45 -8.76
CA LYS A 85 -13.19 2.57 -10.18
C LYS A 85 -11.88 3.31 -10.42
N THR A 86 -11.58 4.37 -9.64
CA THR A 86 -10.36 5.16 -9.86
C THR A 86 -9.12 4.30 -9.62
N PRO A 87 -8.26 4.08 -10.64
CA PRO A 87 -7.06 3.29 -10.48
C PRO A 87 -6.03 4.01 -9.59
N SER A 88 -5.11 3.26 -9.00
CA SER A 88 -3.91 3.82 -8.42
C SER A 88 -2.97 4.34 -9.51
N TYR A 89 -2.31 5.48 -9.24
CA TYR A 89 -1.41 6.10 -10.20
C TYR A 89 0.04 5.94 -9.74
N GLN A 90 0.85 5.22 -10.51
CA GLN A 90 2.29 4.99 -10.26
C GLN A 90 2.63 4.36 -8.89
N MET A 91 1.68 3.62 -8.29
CA MET A 91 1.87 2.99 -6.97
C MET A 91 2.32 1.51 -7.06
N GLY A 92 2.72 1.06 -8.24
CA GLY A 92 3.13 -0.32 -8.48
C GLY A 92 1.99 -1.29 -8.80
N ILE A 93 2.33 -2.36 -9.52
CA ILE A 93 1.34 -3.32 -10.03
C ILE A 93 0.72 -4.19 -8.93
N LEU A 94 1.46 -4.44 -7.83
CA LEU A 94 0.94 -5.19 -6.68
C LEU A 94 -0.13 -4.40 -5.93
N SER A 95 0.04 -3.09 -5.81
CA SER A 95 -0.93 -2.19 -5.20
C SER A 95 -2.26 -2.19 -5.95
N GLU A 96 -2.22 -2.06 -7.27
CA GLU A 96 -3.41 -2.13 -8.10
C GLU A 96 -4.06 -3.52 -8.10
N PHE A 97 -3.26 -4.59 -8.04
CA PHE A 97 -3.75 -5.95 -7.93
C PHE A 97 -4.48 -6.18 -6.60
N LEU A 98 -3.93 -5.70 -5.47
CA LEU A 98 -4.58 -5.80 -4.16
C LEU A 98 -5.86 -4.96 -4.12
N ARG A 99 -5.85 -3.73 -4.67
CA ARG A 99 -7.03 -2.86 -4.74
C ARG A 99 -8.22 -3.54 -5.40
N LYS A 100 -7.99 -4.36 -6.41
CA LYS A 100 -9.02 -5.11 -7.16
C LYS A 100 -9.49 -6.40 -6.48
N GLN A 101 -8.97 -6.75 -5.32
CA GLN A 101 -9.46 -7.94 -4.59
C GLN A 101 -10.86 -7.69 -4.01
N LYS A 102 -11.73 -8.70 -4.03
CA LYS A 102 -13.13 -8.61 -3.56
C LYS A 102 -13.25 -8.07 -2.13
N ASN A 103 -12.31 -8.41 -1.25
CA ASN A 103 -12.35 -8.05 0.17
C ASN A 103 -11.38 -6.90 0.51
N SER A 104 -11.05 -6.05 -0.47
CA SER A 104 -10.21 -4.89 -0.24
C SER A 104 -11.03 -3.70 0.24
N PHE A 105 -10.47 -2.93 1.17
CA PHE A 105 -10.96 -1.62 1.59
C PHE A 105 -10.00 -0.53 1.11
N ARG A 106 -10.54 0.59 0.68
CA ARG A 106 -9.75 1.76 0.30
C ARG A 106 -10.18 2.96 1.12
N SER A 107 -9.23 3.74 1.61
CA SER A 107 -9.51 4.97 2.34
C SER A 107 -10.05 6.06 1.40
N LEU A 108 -10.98 6.86 1.93
CA LEU A 108 -11.57 7.97 1.18
C LEU A 108 -10.64 9.18 1.23
N HIS A 109 -9.59 9.15 0.45
CA HIS A 109 -8.70 10.28 0.22
C HIS A 109 -8.34 10.34 -1.27
N PRO A 110 -8.81 11.34 -2.04
CA PRO A 110 -8.68 11.36 -3.50
C PRO A 110 -7.24 11.24 -3.99
N PHE A 111 -6.29 11.82 -3.28
CA PHE A 111 -4.90 11.90 -3.73
C PHE A 111 -4.00 10.85 -3.08
N TRP A 112 -4.14 10.61 -1.76
CA TRP A 112 -3.28 9.76 -0.95
C TRP A 112 -4.00 8.58 -0.33
N SER A 113 -4.94 7.97 -1.06
CA SER A 113 -5.61 6.79 -0.56
C SER A 113 -4.66 5.62 -0.34
N VAL A 114 -5.00 4.84 0.66
CA VAL A 114 -4.39 3.55 0.97
C VAL A 114 -5.44 2.47 0.81
N CYS A 115 -5.07 1.32 0.29
CA CYS A 115 -5.96 0.17 0.21
C CYS A 115 -5.40 -0.97 1.06
N GLY A 116 -6.28 -1.79 1.64
CA GLY A 116 -5.85 -2.89 2.47
C GLY A 116 -6.84 -4.04 2.54
N ILE A 117 -6.32 -5.18 2.98
CA ILE A 117 -7.05 -6.40 3.30
C ILE A 117 -6.61 -6.89 4.67
N GLY A 118 -7.50 -7.55 5.38
CA GLY A 118 -7.23 -8.10 6.71
C GLY A 118 -8.38 -7.86 7.66
N ILE A 119 -8.28 -8.41 8.87
CA ILE A 119 -9.38 -8.41 9.84
C ILE A 119 -9.78 -6.99 10.28
N ASN A 120 -8.80 -6.09 10.39
CA ASN A 120 -9.00 -4.71 10.84
C ASN A 120 -8.82 -3.68 9.71
N ALA A 121 -8.76 -4.09 8.44
CA ALA A 121 -8.50 -3.17 7.33
C ALA A 121 -9.50 -2.00 7.30
N LYS A 122 -10.78 -2.26 7.56
CA LYS A 122 -11.82 -1.23 7.63
C LYS A 122 -11.57 -0.20 8.75
N TYR A 123 -11.14 -0.65 9.93
CA TYR A 123 -10.80 0.24 11.05
C TYR A 123 -9.71 1.24 10.68
N PHE A 124 -8.64 0.77 10.04
CA PHE A 124 -7.53 1.62 9.64
C PHE A 124 -7.90 2.64 8.57
N LEU A 125 -8.77 2.25 7.62
CA LEU A 125 -9.00 2.99 6.38
C LEU A 125 -10.29 3.80 6.35
N ASN A 126 -11.16 3.62 7.35
CA ASN A 126 -12.42 4.36 7.48
C ASN A 126 -12.23 5.59 8.39
N LYS A 127 -13.11 6.60 8.23
CA LYS A 127 -13.13 7.82 9.07
C LYS A 127 -11.74 8.44 9.23
N ILE A 128 -11.10 8.74 8.12
CA ILE A 128 -9.82 9.44 8.07
C ILE A 128 -10.02 10.92 7.79
N SER A 129 -9.06 11.73 8.22
CA SER A 129 -8.98 13.16 7.92
C SER A 129 -8.90 13.41 6.40
N SER A 130 -9.40 14.56 5.97
CA SER A 130 -9.15 15.10 4.62
C SER A 130 -7.71 15.56 4.42
N HIS A 131 -6.98 15.82 5.49
CA HIS A 131 -5.55 16.12 5.41
C HIS A 131 -4.75 14.83 5.21
N SER A 132 -3.85 14.84 4.23
CA SER A 132 -3.11 13.63 3.83
C SER A 132 -2.27 13.01 4.94
N HIS A 133 -1.62 13.83 5.77
CA HIS A 133 -0.58 13.40 6.71
C HIS A 133 -0.73 13.94 8.13
N ALA A 134 -1.72 14.79 8.41
CA ALA A 134 -1.95 15.31 9.77
C ALA A 134 -2.67 14.30 10.68
N SER A 135 -3.05 14.75 11.86
CA SER A 135 -3.87 13.99 12.81
C SER A 135 -5.17 13.51 12.16
N GLY A 136 -5.62 12.31 12.53
CA GLY A 136 -6.75 11.62 11.92
C GLY A 136 -6.44 10.97 10.56
N SER A 137 -5.22 11.09 10.04
CA SER A 137 -4.81 10.42 8.79
C SER A 137 -4.63 8.91 8.97
N VAL A 138 -4.51 8.20 7.86
CA VAL A 138 -4.13 6.77 7.87
C VAL A 138 -2.77 6.56 8.53
N TRP A 139 -1.85 7.52 8.34
CA TRP A 139 -0.48 7.44 8.88
C TRP A 139 -0.44 7.50 10.38
N GLU A 140 -1.24 8.38 11.01
CA GLU A 140 -1.37 8.39 12.47
C GLU A 140 -1.87 7.03 13.01
N LYS A 141 -2.91 6.46 12.38
CA LYS A 141 -3.39 5.12 12.76
C LYS A 141 -2.32 4.05 12.58
N PHE A 142 -1.48 4.16 11.55
CA PHE A 142 -0.37 3.24 11.34
C PHE A 142 0.68 3.34 12.44
N VAL A 143 1.05 4.55 12.84
CA VAL A 143 2.00 4.78 13.96
C VAL A 143 1.45 4.21 15.25
N LEU A 144 0.22 4.61 15.64
CA LEU A 144 -0.41 4.19 16.89
C LEU A 144 -0.62 2.68 17.00
N ASN A 145 -0.67 1.97 15.88
CA ASN A 145 -0.86 0.52 15.83
C ASN A 145 0.38 -0.26 15.37
N ASN A 146 1.56 0.35 15.36
CA ASN A 146 2.83 -0.29 15.01
C ASN A 146 2.80 -1.02 13.65
N VAL A 147 2.20 -0.40 12.63
CA VAL A 147 2.19 -0.95 11.27
C VAL A 147 3.60 -0.91 10.69
N ILE A 148 4.08 -2.06 10.23
CA ILE A 148 5.45 -2.22 9.73
C ILE A 148 5.52 -1.84 8.25
N ALA A 149 6.42 -0.94 7.88
CA ALA A 149 6.71 -0.64 6.49
C ALA A 149 7.57 -1.73 5.85
N VAL A 150 7.14 -2.24 4.70
CA VAL A 150 7.82 -3.29 3.94
C VAL A 150 8.07 -2.80 2.51
N ASN A 151 9.33 -2.75 2.11
CA ASN A 151 9.72 -2.33 0.77
C ASN A 151 10.19 -3.54 -0.04
N ILE A 152 9.59 -3.78 -1.19
CA ILE A 152 9.90 -4.89 -2.07
C ILE A 152 10.47 -4.35 -3.38
N GLY A 153 11.78 -4.50 -3.62
CA GLY A 153 12.45 -3.98 -4.82
C GLY A 153 12.54 -2.44 -4.89
N ILE A 154 12.26 -1.74 -3.78
CA ILE A 154 12.33 -0.27 -3.68
C ILE A 154 13.30 0.11 -2.57
N LYS A 155 14.12 1.14 -2.80
CA LYS A 155 14.97 1.71 -1.74
C LYS A 155 14.10 2.35 -0.64
N PRO A 156 14.46 2.22 0.65
CA PRO A 156 13.65 2.71 1.77
C PRO A 156 13.30 4.20 1.69
N ASN A 157 14.24 5.04 1.23
CA ASN A 157 14.05 6.49 1.13
C ASN A 157 12.95 6.93 0.14
N PHE A 158 12.50 6.06 -0.76
CA PHE A 158 11.43 6.37 -1.72
C PHE A 158 10.04 5.85 -1.28
N ALA A 159 9.95 5.15 -0.15
CA ALA A 159 8.78 4.32 0.12
C ALA A 159 8.19 4.49 1.52
N ILE A 160 8.55 5.56 2.25
CA ILE A 160 8.08 5.78 3.61
C ILE A 160 7.28 7.09 3.71
N PRO A 161 6.00 7.12 3.28
CA PRO A 161 5.13 8.29 3.46
C PRO A 161 4.93 8.69 4.93
N LEU A 162 5.25 7.80 5.87
CA LEU A 162 5.24 8.06 7.29
C LEU A 162 6.14 9.23 7.69
N VAL A 163 7.25 9.44 6.99
CA VAL A 163 8.12 10.62 7.21
C VAL A 163 7.31 11.92 7.07
N HIS A 164 6.42 11.99 6.09
CA HIS A 164 5.58 13.17 5.87
C HIS A 164 4.58 13.41 7.00
N HIS A 165 4.09 12.34 7.63
CA HIS A 165 3.27 12.46 8.83
C HIS A 165 4.06 13.04 9.99
N ILE A 166 5.25 12.50 10.27
CA ILE A 166 6.12 13.00 11.34
C ILE A 166 6.46 14.49 11.11
N GLU A 167 6.90 14.85 9.91
CA GLU A 167 7.22 16.24 9.55
C GLU A 167 6.02 17.18 9.72
N THR A 168 4.81 16.71 9.39
CA THR A 168 3.59 17.50 9.57
C THR A 168 3.26 17.70 11.05
N ILE A 169 3.37 16.67 11.88
CA ILE A 169 3.07 16.75 13.32
C ILE A 169 4.09 17.62 14.07
N VAL A 170 5.37 17.52 13.70
CA VAL A 170 6.45 18.32 14.31
C VAL A 170 6.42 19.78 13.83
N GLY A 171 5.76 20.07 12.71
CA GLY A 171 5.68 21.41 12.17
C GLY A 171 6.99 21.92 11.57
N VAL A 172 7.67 21.08 10.78
CA VAL A 172 8.95 21.46 10.16
C VAL A 172 8.79 22.68 9.22
N PRO A 173 9.73 23.62 9.21
CA PRO A 173 9.55 24.91 8.53
C PRO A 173 9.62 24.84 7.00
N TYR A 174 10.09 23.74 6.44
CA TYR A 174 10.21 23.55 4.99
C TYR A 174 9.00 22.87 4.33
N ARG A 175 7.93 22.58 5.11
CA ARG A 175 6.66 22.06 4.57
C ARG A 175 5.56 23.09 4.69
N TYR A 176 4.69 23.11 3.67
CA TYR A 176 3.47 23.90 3.67
C TYR A 176 2.30 23.05 3.18
N ASN A 177 1.11 23.39 3.63
CA ASN A 177 -0.12 22.75 3.19
C ASN A 177 -0.54 23.31 1.84
N LYS A 178 -0.90 22.42 0.91
CA LYS A 178 -1.51 22.76 -0.36
C LYS A 178 -2.89 22.14 -0.43
N GLU A 179 -3.88 22.95 -0.73
CA GLU A 179 -5.27 22.50 -0.83
C GLU A 179 -5.65 22.21 -2.27
N PHE A 180 -6.46 21.16 -2.45
CA PHE A 180 -7.01 20.77 -3.72
C PHE A 180 -8.49 20.45 -3.55
N ILE A 181 -9.33 20.99 -4.42
CA ILE A 181 -10.74 20.62 -4.49
C ILE A 181 -10.89 19.42 -5.42
N GLN A 182 -11.54 18.36 -4.93
CA GLN A 182 -11.76 17.15 -5.70
C GLN A 182 -13.20 16.68 -5.60
N LYS A 183 -13.81 16.41 -6.76
CA LYS A 183 -15.15 15.79 -6.82
C LYS A 183 -15.04 14.33 -6.42
N ILE A 184 -15.89 13.90 -5.49
CA ILE A 184 -15.99 12.52 -5.02
C ILE A 184 -17.30 11.95 -5.53
N GLY A 185 -17.22 10.78 -6.16
CA GLY A 185 -18.39 10.04 -6.64
C GLY A 185 -19.18 9.38 -5.50
N ASN A 186 -20.34 8.81 -5.82
CA ASN A 186 -21.17 8.09 -4.86
C ASN A 186 -20.38 6.94 -4.23
N GLN A 187 -20.50 6.82 -2.91
CA GLN A 187 -19.74 5.86 -2.08
C GLN A 187 -20.53 4.56 -1.81
N ASN A 188 -21.64 4.35 -2.55
CA ASN A 188 -22.52 3.18 -2.40
C ASN A 188 -21.94 1.90 -3.01
#